data_593db18cc9c9636e15ee535a032f5b90
#
_entry.id   593db18cc9c9636e15ee535a032f5b90
#
_cell.length_a   1.000
_cell.length_b   1.000
_cell.length_c   1.000
_cell.angle_alpha   90.00
_cell.angle_beta   90.00
_cell.angle_gamma   90.00
#
_symmetry.space_group_name_H-M   'P 1'
#
loop_
_entity.id
_entity.type
_entity.pdbx_description
1 polymer ?
#
loop_
_entity_poly.entity_id
_entity_poly.type
_entity_poly.pdbx_seq_one_letter_code
_entity_poly.pdbx_strand_id
1 'polypeptide(L)'
;ALLQGGRGWLMVLPPVVLTGWLITRLIGDQGGSNPLLEIVLNSQDPLALLLLSLTAVVLAPLFEETIFRGVLLPVLGQSLGRSGGVLVSALVFAVAHLSIGELAPLLVLGLGLGLLRLSTGRLLPCVVMHALWNGVTFLNLVLLGS
;
A
#
# COMPACT_ATOMS: atom_id res chain seq x y z
N ALA A 1 -16.62 0.64 -8.41
CA ALA A 1 -15.48 0.74 -7.50
C ALA A 1 -14.71 -0.58 -7.41
N LEU A 2 -15.37 -1.71 -7.06
CA LEU A 2 -14.71 -3.03 -6.90
C LEU A 2 -13.94 -3.47 -8.15
N LEU A 3 -14.57 -3.45 -9.32
CA LEU A 3 -13.91 -3.79 -10.59
C LEU A 3 -12.75 -2.85 -10.94
N GLN A 4 -12.89 -1.56 -10.66
CA GLN A 4 -11.83 -0.59 -10.93
C GLN A 4 -10.64 -0.80 -9.99
N GLY A 5 -10.90 -1.02 -8.68
CA GLY A 5 -9.87 -1.33 -7.70
C GLY A 5 -9.16 -2.65 -8.01
N GLY A 6 -9.92 -3.71 -8.35
CA GLY A 6 -9.34 -5.00 -8.72
C GLY A 6 -8.49 -4.93 -9.99
N ARG A 7 -8.94 -4.20 -11.03
CA ARG A 7 -8.13 -3.96 -12.24
C ARG A 7 -6.87 -3.16 -11.92
N GLY A 8 -6.97 -2.10 -11.10
CA GLY A 8 -5.83 -1.32 -10.66
C GLY A 8 -4.81 -2.18 -9.92
N TRP A 9 -5.27 -3.06 -9.03
CA TRP A 9 -4.42 -3.99 -8.31
C TRP A 9 -3.68 -4.95 -9.25
N LEU A 10 -4.38 -5.57 -10.21
CA LEU A 10 -3.75 -6.45 -11.21
C LEU A 10 -2.71 -5.72 -12.06
N MET A 11 -2.92 -4.45 -12.39
CA MET A 11 -1.98 -3.65 -13.19
C MET A 11 -0.74 -3.24 -12.39
N VAL A 12 -0.88 -2.97 -11.10
CA VAL A 12 0.24 -2.52 -10.25
C VAL A 12 1.02 -3.68 -9.65
N LEU A 13 0.43 -4.86 -9.54
CA LEU A 13 1.05 -6.05 -8.95
C LEU A 13 2.41 -6.39 -9.58
N PRO A 14 2.56 -6.53 -10.93
CA PRO A 14 3.84 -6.89 -11.51
C PRO A 14 4.96 -5.88 -11.23
N PRO A 15 4.79 -4.57 -11.43
CA PRO A 15 5.86 -3.61 -11.15
C PRO A 15 6.20 -3.50 -9.66
N VAL A 16 5.24 -3.66 -8.74
CA VAL A 16 5.55 -3.65 -7.29
C VAL A 16 6.34 -4.89 -6.89
N VAL A 17 5.92 -6.07 -7.34
CA VAL A 17 6.64 -7.33 -7.06
C VAL A 17 8.05 -7.27 -7.66
N LEU A 18 8.19 -6.77 -8.89
CA LEU A 18 9.50 -6.62 -9.54
C LEU A 18 10.41 -5.67 -8.77
N THR A 19 9.91 -4.52 -8.33
CA THR A 19 10.72 -3.58 -7.53
C THR A 19 11.12 -4.17 -6.19
N GLY A 20 10.23 -4.87 -5.50
CA GLY A 20 10.56 -5.59 -4.26
C GLY A 20 11.66 -6.64 -4.47
N TRP A 21 11.53 -7.46 -5.50
CA TRP A 21 12.53 -8.46 -5.85
C TRP A 21 13.89 -7.82 -6.19
N LEU A 22 13.91 -6.74 -6.96
CA LEU A 22 15.14 -6.01 -7.30
C LEU A 22 15.81 -5.43 -6.06
N ILE A 23 15.06 -4.79 -5.18
CA ILE A 23 15.59 -4.23 -3.94
C ILE A 23 16.22 -5.32 -3.07
N THR A 24 15.52 -6.45 -2.86
CA THR A 24 16.06 -7.59 -2.11
C THR A 24 17.35 -8.13 -2.73
N ARG A 25 17.45 -8.15 -4.06
CA ARG A 25 18.66 -8.59 -4.76
C ARG A 25 19.84 -7.61 -4.65
N LEU A 26 19.58 -6.31 -4.63
CA LEU A 26 20.60 -5.27 -4.64
C LEU A 26 21.14 -4.93 -3.24
N ILE A 27 20.28 -4.85 -2.25
CA ILE A 27 20.65 -4.40 -0.89
C ILE A 27 20.44 -5.47 0.19
N GLY A 28 20.01 -6.68 -0.23
CA GLY A 28 19.68 -7.78 0.69
C GLY A 28 18.30 -7.62 1.30
N ASP A 29 17.91 -8.61 2.09
CA ASP A 29 16.69 -8.53 2.87
C ASP A 29 16.90 -7.55 4.04
N GLN A 30 16.28 -6.39 3.95
CA GLN A 30 16.37 -5.34 4.96
C GLN A 30 15.37 -5.54 6.11
N GLY A 31 14.73 -6.71 6.17
CA GLY A 31 13.79 -7.01 7.25
C GLY A 31 12.65 -6.01 7.34
N GLY A 32 11.97 -5.76 6.22
CA GLY A 32 10.90 -4.76 6.12
C GLY A 32 9.60 -5.15 6.77
N SER A 33 9.58 -6.16 7.64
CA SER A 33 8.37 -6.50 8.39
C SER A 33 8.14 -5.45 9.49
N ASN A 34 6.94 -4.87 9.50
CA ASN A 34 6.49 -4.04 10.61
C ASN A 34 6.64 -4.86 11.92
N PRO A 35 7.37 -4.37 12.95
CA PRO A 35 7.56 -5.12 14.20
C PRO A 35 6.25 -5.57 14.87
N LEU A 36 5.17 -4.81 14.69
CA LEU A 36 3.83 -5.19 15.14
C LEU A 36 3.32 -6.45 14.44
N LEU A 37 3.70 -6.64 13.18
CA LEU A 37 3.33 -7.81 12.40
C LEU A 37 4.03 -9.06 12.92
N GLU A 38 5.33 -8.98 13.22
CA GLU A 38 6.09 -10.09 13.84
C GLU A 38 5.50 -10.50 15.20
N ILE A 39 5.12 -9.53 16.04
CA ILE A 39 4.48 -9.79 17.32
C ILE A 39 3.17 -10.57 17.13
N VAL A 40 2.38 -10.24 16.11
CA VAL A 40 1.09 -10.87 15.89
C VAL A 40 1.22 -12.22 15.18
N LEU A 41 2.17 -12.37 14.26
CA LEU A 41 2.46 -13.68 13.65
C LEU A 41 2.98 -14.69 14.66
N ASN A 42 3.69 -14.24 15.69
CA ASN A 42 4.09 -15.07 16.83
C ASN A 42 2.96 -15.30 17.84
N SER A 43 1.83 -14.59 17.70
CA SER A 43 0.65 -14.78 18.53
C SER A 43 -0.23 -15.89 17.94
N GLN A 44 -0.56 -16.88 18.74
CA GLN A 44 -1.56 -17.91 18.38
C GLN A 44 -2.98 -17.50 18.80
N ASP A 45 -3.19 -16.23 19.15
CA ASP A 45 -4.49 -15.70 19.55
C ASP A 45 -5.32 -15.33 18.31
N PRO A 46 -6.43 -16.06 18.02
CA PRO A 46 -7.27 -15.80 16.87
C PRO A 46 -7.94 -14.42 16.90
N LEU A 47 -8.22 -13.89 18.10
CA LEU A 47 -8.82 -12.57 18.25
C LEU A 47 -7.82 -11.46 17.86
N ALA A 48 -6.57 -11.59 18.31
CA ALA A 48 -5.51 -10.66 17.95
C ALA A 48 -5.28 -10.65 16.42
N LEU A 49 -5.23 -11.84 15.80
CA LEU A 49 -5.11 -11.98 14.34
C LEU A 49 -6.30 -11.35 13.59
N LEU A 50 -7.54 -11.56 14.08
CA LEU A 50 -8.74 -10.94 13.49
C LEU A 50 -8.69 -9.42 13.58
N LEU A 51 -8.39 -8.88 14.75
CA LEU A 51 -8.33 -7.42 14.96
C LEU A 51 -7.23 -6.77 14.12
N LEU A 52 -6.07 -7.42 14.00
CA LEU A 52 -5.00 -6.93 13.15
C LEU A 52 -5.39 -6.98 11.66
N SER A 53 -5.98 -8.09 11.21
CA SER A 53 -6.42 -8.20 9.82
C SER A 53 -7.45 -7.13 9.47
N LEU A 54 -8.43 -6.88 10.35
CA LEU A 54 -9.42 -5.81 10.16
C LEU A 54 -8.75 -4.44 10.09
N THR A 55 -7.79 -4.20 10.98
CA THR A 55 -7.06 -2.92 11.01
C THR A 55 -6.21 -2.76 9.75
N ALA A 56 -5.38 -3.74 9.41
CA ALA A 56 -4.43 -3.62 8.31
C ALA A 56 -5.10 -3.65 6.92
N VAL A 57 -6.18 -4.45 6.76
CA VAL A 57 -6.81 -4.67 5.45
C VAL A 57 -7.94 -3.68 5.18
N VAL A 58 -8.60 -3.17 6.23
CA VAL A 58 -9.78 -2.30 6.04
C VAL A 58 -9.54 -0.90 6.58
N LEU A 59 -9.22 -0.77 7.87
CA LEU A 59 -9.17 0.54 8.52
C LEU A 59 -7.98 1.37 8.06
N ALA A 60 -6.79 0.78 7.97
CA ALA A 60 -5.59 1.49 7.51
C ALA A 60 -5.74 1.97 6.04
N PRO A 61 -6.10 1.13 5.05
CA PRO A 61 -6.35 1.61 3.69
C PRO A 61 -7.41 2.70 3.60
N LEU A 62 -8.50 2.60 4.36
CA LEU A 62 -9.54 3.64 4.37
C LEU A 62 -8.98 4.97 4.88
N PHE A 63 -8.24 4.96 5.98
CA PHE A 63 -7.64 6.14 6.58
C PHE A 63 -6.55 6.74 5.68
N GLU A 64 -5.64 5.90 5.22
CA GLU A 64 -4.50 6.33 4.39
C GLU A 64 -4.96 6.90 3.05
N GLU A 65 -5.86 6.22 2.33
CA GLU A 65 -6.37 6.74 1.07
C GLU A 65 -7.14 8.05 1.26
N THR A 66 -7.85 8.21 2.37
CA THR A 66 -8.51 9.48 2.70
C THR A 66 -7.48 10.61 2.84
N ILE A 67 -6.38 10.38 3.54
CA ILE A 67 -5.33 11.38 3.72
C ILE A 67 -4.58 11.62 2.41
N PHE A 68 -4.04 10.57 1.80
CA PHE A 68 -3.11 10.71 0.66
C PHE A 68 -3.83 11.05 -0.64
N ARG A 69 -4.95 10.38 -0.97
CA ARG A 69 -5.67 10.55 -2.25
C ARG A 69 -6.91 11.43 -2.11
N GLY A 70 -7.46 11.51 -0.91
CA GLY A 70 -8.61 12.40 -0.62
C GLY A 70 -8.19 13.84 -0.37
N VAL A 71 -7.09 14.07 0.36
CA VAL A 71 -6.66 15.41 0.78
C VAL A 71 -5.33 15.82 0.12
N LEU A 72 -4.25 15.08 0.37
CA LEU A 72 -2.90 15.50 -0.02
C LEU A 72 -2.73 15.63 -1.53
N LEU A 73 -3.14 14.62 -2.29
CA LEU A 73 -3.01 14.62 -3.76
C LEU A 73 -3.77 15.77 -4.43
N PRO A 74 -5.04 16.09 -4.09
CA PRO A 74 -5.72 17.27 -4.65
C PRO A 74 -5.04 18.58 -4.30
N VAL A 75 -4.57 18.75 -3.06
CA VAL A 75 -3.87 19.97 -2.62
C VAL A 75 -2.56 20.15 -3.39
N LEU A 76 -1.74 19.11 -3.46
CA LEU A 76 -0.48 19.14 -4.22
C LEU A 76 -0.73 19.34 -5.72
N GLY A 77 -1.81 18.76 -6.25
CA GLY A 77 -2.18 18.89 -7.64
C GLY A 77 -2.54 20.31 -8.07
N GLN A 78 -3.03 21.16 -7.15
CA GLN A 78 -3.29 22.57 -7.42
C GLN A 78 -1.97 23.36 -7.61
N SER A 79 -0.93 23.05 -6.86
CA SER A 79 0.34 23.79 -6.90
C SER A 79 1.34 23.19 -7.90
N LEU A 80 1.39 21.85 -8.03
CA LEU A 80 2.40 21.12 -8.81
C LEU A 80 1.85 20.51 -10.10
N GLY A 81 0.56 20.72 -10.39
CA GLY A 81 -0.12 20.02 -11.47
C GLY A 81 -0.39 18.55 -11.16
N ARG A 82 -1.17 17.88 -12.02
CA ARG A 82 -1.63 16.49 -11.79
C ARG A 82 -0.48 15.51 -11.59
N SER A 83 0.52 15.55 -12.45
CA SER A 83 1.67 14.61 -12.38
C SER A 83 2.55 14.87 -11.16
N GLY A 84 2.83 16.14 -10.85
CA GLY A 84 3.58 16.51 -9.66
C GLY A 84 2.86 16.12 -8.37
N GLY A 85 1.55 16.34 -8.31
CA GLY A 85 0.73 15.92 -7.19
C GLY A 85 0.78 14.40 -6.95
N VAL A 86 0.67 13.59 -8.02
CA VAL A 86 0.79 12.12 -7.92
C VAL A 86 2.16 11.73 -7.41
N LEU A 87 3.24 12.27 -7.99
CA LEU A 87 4.61 11.90 -7.63
C LEU A 87 4.92 12.24 -6.16
N VAL A 88 4.62 13.48 -5.74
CA VAL A 88 4.91 13.91 -4.36
C VAL A 88 4.02 13.18 -3.35
N SER A 89 2.72 12.99 -3.64
CA SER A 89 1.83 12.21 -2.77
C SER A 89 2.29 10.76 -2.62
N ALA A 90 2.77 10.12 -3.70
CA ALA A 90 3.29 8.76 -3.67
C ALA A 90 4.60 8.67 -2.88
N LEU A 91 5.48 9.68 -3.02
CA LEU A 91 6.73 9.73 -2.27
C LEU A 91 6.48 9.90 -0.75
N VAL A 92 5.59 10.83 -0.37
CA VAL A 92 5.23 11.03 1.04
C VAL A 92 4.57 9.77 1.60
N PHE A 93 3.70 9.10 0.84
CA PHE A 93 3.11 7.83 1.22
C PHE A 93 4.17 6.76 1.50
N ALA A 94 5.13 6.57 0.59
CA ALA A 94 6.19 5.57 0.76
C ALA A 94 7.09 5.87 1.96
N VAL A 95 7.50 7.13 2.13
CA VAL A 95 8.36 7.57 3.27
C VAL A 95 7.63 7.43 4.60
N ALA A 96 6.32 7.67 4.65
CA ALA A 96 5.52 7.56 5.88
C ALA A 96 5.50 6.13 6.48
N HIS A 97 5.84 5.10 5.69
CA HIS A 97 5.95 3.72 6.17
C HIS A 97 7.27 3.42 6.91
N LEU A 98 8.26 4.33 6.86
CA LEU A 98 9.54 4.26 7.59
C LEU A 98 10.34 2.96 7.35
N SER A 99 10.17 2.32 6.20
CA SER A 99 10.86 1.09 5.81
C SER A 99 11.69 1.32 4.54
N ILE A 100 13.01 1.18 4.64
CA ILE A 100 13.92 1.38 3.50
C ILE A 100 13.72 0.29 2.45
N GLY A 101 13.54 -0.97 2.88
CA GLY A 101 13.32 -2.10 1.97
C GLY A 101 12.02 -2.01 1.19
N GLU A 102 11.00 -1.37 1.77
CA GLU A 102 9.68 -1.21 1.15
C GLU A 102 9.49 0.11 0.41
N LEU A 103 10.46 1.04 0.52
CA LEU A 103 10.33 2.38 -0.06
C LEU A 103 10.01 2.36 -1.56
N ALA A 104 10.75 1.59 -2.35
CA ALA A 104 10.55 1.54 -3.78
C ALA A 104 9.24 0.79 -4.18
N PRO A 105 8.94 -0.40 -3.64
CA PRO A 105 7.63 -1.04 -3.84
C PRO A 105 6.45 -0.15 -3.44
N LEU A 106 6.50 0.52 -2.30
CA LEU A 106 5.46 1.42 -1.82
C LEU A 106 5.34 2.69 -2.67
N LEU A 107 6.46 3.21 -3.20
CA LEU A 107 6.42 4.30 -4.15
C LEU A 107 5.66 3.90 -5.43
N VAL A 108 5.94 2.72 -5.98
CA VAL A 108 5.25 2.20 -7.18
C VAL A 108 3.76 1.97 -6.89
N LEU A 109 3.42 1.37 -5.75
CA LEU A 109 2.04 1.22 -5.31
C LEU A 109 1.36 2.60 -5.18
N GLY A 110 2.05 3.55 -4.54
CA GLY A 110 1.59 4.92 -4.36
C GLY A 110 1.29 5.65 -5.67
N LEU A 111 2.16 5.48 -6.67
CA LEU A 111 1.94 6.00 -8.02
C LEU A 111 0.70 5.37 -8.67
N GLY A 112 0.56 4.04 -8.58
CA GLY A 112 -0.61 3.33 -9.10
C GLY A 112 -1.92 3.81 -8.48
N LEU A 113 -1.95 3.97 -7.14
CA LEU A 113 -3.10 4.51 -6.41
C LEU A 113 -3.43 5.96 -6.82
N GLY A 114 -2.40 6.81 -6.99
CA GLY A 114 -2.57 8.18 -7.45
C GLY A 114 -3.13 8.25 -8.87
N LEU A 115 -2.62 7.45 -9.79
CA LEU A 115 -3.13 7.35 -11.17
C LEU A 115 -4.57 6.81 -11.19
N LEU A 116 -4.90 5.81 -10.38
CA LEU A 116 -6.26 5.28 -10.25
C LEU A 116 -7.21 6.37 -9.72
N ARG A 117 -6.77 7.18 -8.75
CA ARG A 117 -7.53 8.31 -8.23
C ARG A 117 -7.83 9.34 -9.31
N LEU A 118 -6.82 9.71 -10.12
CA LEU A 118 -6.99 10.67 -11.21
C LEU A 118 -7.90 10.14 -12.34
N SER A 119 -7.75 8.86 -12.69
CA SER A 119 -8.51 8.24 -13.79
C SER A 119 -9.98 8.01 -13.44
N THR A 120 -10.28 7.67 -12.19
CA THR A 120 -11.64 7.36 -11.75
C THR A 120 -12.38 8.55 -11.14
N GLY A 121 -11.66 9.56 -10.66
CA GLY A 121 -12.22 10.66 -9.89
C GLY A 121 -12.79 10.26 -8.52
N ARG A 122 -12.63 8.98 -8.12
CA ARG A 122 -13.26 8.39 -6.94
C ARG A 122 -12.22 7.85 -5.96
N LEU A 123 -12.51 7.93 -4.66
CA LEU A 123 -11.63 7.41 -3.61
C LEU A 123 -11.77 5.89 -3.42
N LEU A 124 -13.00 5.41 -3.47
CA LEU A 124 -13.30 4.00 -3.16
C LEU A 124 -12.53 2.96 -4.01
N PRO A 125 -12.28 3.15 -5.33
CA PRO A 125 -11.40 2.25 -6.07
C PRO A 125 -9.98 2.17 -5.51
N CYS A 126 -9.45 3.28 -4.99
CA CYS A 126 -8.12 3.30 -4.36
C CYS A 126 -8.11 2.53 -3.05
N VAL A 127 -9.13 2.72 -2.21
CA VAL A 127 -9.32 1.93 -0.98
C VAL A 127 -9.39 0.43 -1.28
N VAL A 128 -10.16 0.04 -2.30
CA VAL A 128 -10.27 -1.37 -2.71
C VAL A 128 -8.94 -1.94 -3.21
N MET A 129 -8.24 -1.19 -4.05
CA MET A 129 -6.92 -1.61 -4.56
C MET A 129 -5.90 -1.77 -3.43
N HIS A 130 -5.85 -0.83 -2.49
CA HIS A 130 -4.97 -0.86 -1.33
C HIS A 130 -5.33 -2.00 -0.36
N ALA A 131 -6.62 -2.17 -0.06
CA ALA A 131 -7.12 -3.27 0.76
C ALA A 131 -6.77 -4.65 0.18
N LEU A 132 -6.87 -4.82 -1.15
CA LEU A 132 -6.43 -6.05 -1.83
C LEU A 132 -4.94 -6.27 -1.68
N TRP A 133 -4.11 -5.22 -1.80
CA TRP A 133 -2.67 -5.31 -1.58
C TRP A 133 -2.36 -5.78 -0.17
N ASN A 134 -2.87 -5.09 0.84
CA ASN A 134 -2.65 -5.43 2.24
C ASN A 134 -3.22 -6.81 2.60
N GLY A 135 -4.39 -7.16 2.06
CA GLY A 135 -5.02 -8.46 2.29
C GLY A 135 -4.19 -9.64 1.76
N VAL A 136 -3.65 -9.52 0.54
CA VAL A 136 -2.78 -10.56 -0.05
C VAL A 136 -1.47 -10.64 0.72
N THR A 137 -0.86 -9.50 1.08
CA THR A 137 0.37 -9.47 1.88
C THR A 137 0.15 -10.11 3.26
N PHE A 138 -0.92 -9.75 3.95
CA PHE A 138 -1.30 -10.32 5.23
C PHE A 138 -1.52 -11.85 5.15
N LEU A 139 -2.25 -12.29 4.12
CA LEU A 139 -2.51 -13.71 3.91
C LEU A 139 -1.22 -14.49 3.66
N ASN A 140 -0.31 -13.96 2.84
CA ASN A 140 1.00 -14.58 2.62
C ASN A 140 1.79 -14.71 3.91
N LEU A 141 1.80 -13.69 4.76
CA LEU A 141 2.49 -13.73 6.04
C LEU A 141 1.91 -14.80 6.98
N VAL A 142 0.59 -14.89 7.07
CA VAL A 142 -0.07 -15.90 7.93
C VAL A 142 0.15 -17.32 7.41
N LEU A 143 0.14 -17.54 6.10
CA LEU A 143 0.25 -18.88 5.50
C LEU A 143 1.69 -19.36 5.32
N LEU A 144 2.64 -18.46 5.10
CA LEU A 144 4.02 -18.80 4.75
C LEU A 144 5.02 -18.43 5.86
N GLY A 145 4.62 -17.61 6.82
CA GLY A 145 5.42 -17.21 7.97
C GLY A 145 5.26 -18.13 9.19
N SER A 146 4.43 -19.20 9.08
CA SER A 146 4.18 -20.21 10.12
C SER A 146 5.13 -21.40 10.01
#